data_ab9032e59c71aa723839819885ce4612
#
_entry.id   ab9032e59c71aa723839819885ce4612
#
_cell.length_a   1.000
_cell.length_b   1.000
_cell.length_c   1.000
_cell.angle_alpha   90.00
_cell.angle_beta   90.00
_cell.angle_gamma   90.00
#
_symmetry.space_group_name_H-M   'P 1'
#
loop_
_entity.id
_entity.type
_entity.pdbx_description
1 polymer ?
#
loop_
_entity_poly.entity_id
_entity_poly.type
_entity_poly.pdbx_seq_one_letter_code
_entity_poly.pdbx_strand_id
1 'polypeptide(L)'
;EKTLELGTLSGGKYANDYFGFGCELDDQWTYADEDQLLSMIQATADLIDDKNFKDDILDADMFYDMMAVYYDGVTSMNVVVQNIGAAYGALLDEETMVDETIKVLPDQLAAASMDVQSCEHVTVEFAGADHDGILTHSTVNGGDVYQLQTYVKVGKYVAVVTLSSPLEDNLDPMLGFFYAVQI
;
A
#
# COMPACT_ATOMS: atom_id res chain seq x y z
N GLU A 1 -3.28 21.39 13.58
CA GLU A 1 -3.60 20.12 12.90
C GLU A 1 -2.80 20.09 11.60
N LYS A 2 -2.00 19.04 11.38
CA LYS A 2 -1.16 18.93 10.20
C LYS A 2 -2.06 18.72 8.97
N THR A 3 -1.89 19.52 7.92
CA THR A 3 -2.66 19.39 6.69
C THR A 3 -2.03 18.29 5.83
N LEU A 4 -2.87 17.40 5.28
CA LEU A 4 -2.39 16.38 4.34
C LEU A 4 -1.84 17.08 3.09
N GLU A 5 -0.63 16.71 2.73
CA GLU A 5 0.00 17.07 1.47
C GLU A 5 0.38 15.78 0.73
N LEU A 6 0.32 15.84 -0.59
CA LEU A 6 0.77 14.73 -1.45
C LEU A 6 2.27 14.54 -1.31
N GLY A 7 2.73 13.33 -1.45
CA GLY A 7 4.15 13.02 -1.57
C GLY A 7 4.76 13.70 -2.80
N THR A 8 6.04 13.98 -2.70
CA THR A 8 6.81 14.58 -3.79
C THR A 8 7.79 13.56 -4.36
N LEU A 9 7.94 13.56 -5.68
CA LEU A 9 8.91 12.74 -6.39
C LEU A 9 9.96 13.65 -7.03
N SER A 10 11.22 13.50 -6.62
CA SER A 10 12.34 14.27 -7.16
C SER A 10 13.64 13.47 -7.14
N GLY A 11 14.32 13.37 -8.28
CA GLY A 11 15.65 12.76 -8.39
C GLY A 11 15.69 11.28 -7.96
N GLY A 12 14.65 10.49 -8.24
CA GLY A 12 14.54 9.09 -7.83
C GLY A 12 14.14 8.88 -6.36
N LYS A 13 13.79 9.96 -5.66
CA LYS A 13 13.34 9.94 -4.27
C LYS A 13 11.89 10.38 -4.17
N TYR A 14 11.10 9.56 -3.52
CA TYR A 14 9.77 9.90 -3.06
C TYR A 14 9.83 10.31 -1.58
N ALA A 15 9.07 11.30 -1.18
CA ALA A 15 8.91 11.66 0.23
C ALA A 15 7.51 12.18 0.49
N ASN A 16 6.94 11.77 1.61
CA ASN A 16 5.69 12.30 2.14
C ASN A 16 5.89 12.83 3.56
N ASP A 17 5.94 14.15 3.68
CA ASP A 17 6.19 14.83 4.96
C ASP A 17 5.03 14.65 5.93
N TYR A 18 3.80 14.46 5.43
CA TYR A 18 2.63 14.26 6.28
C TYR A 18 2.75 12.96 7.09
N PHE A 19 3.14 11.87 6.45
CA PHE A 19 3.33 10.58 7.11
C PHE A 19 4.74 10.40 7.70
N GLY A 20 5.70 11.24 7.32
CA GLY A 20 7.06 11.25 7.88
C GLY A 20 7.96 10.16 7.31
N PHE A 21 7.71 9.66 6.11
CA PHE A 21 8.58 8.69 5.46
C PHE A 21 8.86 9.02 3.99
N GLY A 22 9.93 8.47 3.48
CA GLY A 22 10.30 8.55 2.07
C GLY A 22 10.85 7.23 1.56
N CYS A 23 11.09 7.16 0.25
CA CYS A 23 11.64 6.00 -0.44
C CYS A 23 12.68 6.44 -1.45
N GLU A 24 13.84 5.79 -1.46
CA GLU A 24 14.90 6.03 -2.44
C GLU A 24 15.16 4.75 -3.24
N LEU A 25 14.93 4.82 -4.54
CA LEU A 25 15.08 3.70 -5.46
C LEU A 25 16.22 3.98 -6.45
N ASP A 26 16.87 2.91 -6.87
CA ASP A 26 17.90 2.96 -7.92
C ASP A 26 17.29 2.97 -9.33
N ASP A 27 18.14 2.94 -10.35
CA ASP A 27 17.76 3.00 -11.76
C ASP A 27 17.12 1.71 -12.31
N GLN A 28 17.01 0.67 -11.50
CA GLN A 28 16.29 -0.56 -11.84
C GLN A 28 14.79 -0.45 -11.58
N TRP A 29 14.37 0.61 -10.90
CA TRP A 29 12.98 0.90 -10.60
C TRP A 29 12.45 2.05 -11.48
N THR A 30 11.20 1.96 -11.86
CA THR A 30 10.49 3.03 -12.58
C THR A 30 9.30 3.48 -11.77
N TYR A 31 9.25 4.77 -11.44
CA TYR A 31 8.08 5.40 -10.81
C TYR A 31 6.99 5.68 -11.84
N ALA A 32 5.74 5.45 -11.46
CA ALA A 32 4.59 5.90 -12.22
C ALA A 32 4.46 7.43 -12.16
N ASP A 33 4.05 8.03 -13.26
CA ASP A 33 3.68 9.44 -13.32
C ASP A 33 2.24 9.68 -12.79
N GLU A 34 1.84 10.93 -12.67
CA GLU A 34 0.55 11.31 -12.11
C GLU A 34 -0.63 10.76 -12.92
N ASP A 35 -0.56 10.77 -14.26
CA ASP A 35 -1.62 10.24 -15.11
C ASP A 35 -1.75 8.70 -14.94
N GLN A 36 -0.65 8.00 -14.79
CA GLN A 36 -0.62 6.58 -14.51
C GLN A 36 -1.24 6.27 -13.14
N LEU A 37 -0.93 7.04 -12.10
CA LEU A 37 -1.50 6.87 -10.75
C LEU A 37 -3.02 7.06 -10.77
N LEU A 38 -3.53 8.06 -11.48
CA LEU A 38 -4.97 8.30 -11.64
C LEU A 38 -5.66 7.14 -12.37
N SER A 39 -5.05 6.63 -13.45
CA SER A 39 -5.63 5.52 -14.23
C SER A 39 -5.73 4.21 -13.43
N MET A 40 -4.85 3.99 -12.46
CA MET A 40 -4.87 2.80 -11.61
C MET A 40 -6.12 2.76 -10.70
N ILE A 41 -6.55 3.89 -10.15
CA ILE A 41 -7.77 3.97 -9.33
C ILE A 41 -8.98 3.57 -10.18
N GLN A 42 -9.09 4.12 -11.39
CA GLN A 42 -10.19 3.81 -12.30
C GLN A 42 -10.20 2.33 -12.72
N ALA A 43 -9.05 1.77 -13.06
CA ALA A 43 -8.93 0.36 -13.43
C ALA A 43 -9.33 -0.57 -12.27
N THR A 44 -8.95 -0.24 -11.04
CA THR A 44 -9.35 -1.01 -9.84
C THR A 44 -10.87 -0.97 -9.64
N ALA A 45 -11.48 0.22 -9.77
CA ALA A 45 -12.93 0.38 -9.67
C ALA A 45 -13.67 -0.40 -10.78
N ASP A 46 -13.11 -0.47 -11.99
CA ASP A 46 -13.71 -1.19 -13.12
C ASP A 46 -13.66 -2.72 -12.99
N LEU A 47 -12.75 -3.26 -12.17
CA LEU A 47 -12.68 -4.68 -11.85
C LEU A 47 -13.73 -5.15 -10.83
N ILE A 48 -14.40 -4.23 -10.16
CA ILE A 48 -15.39 -4.53 -9.12
C ILE A 48 -16.79 -4.62 -9.74
N ASP A 49 -17.41 -5.79 -9.64
CA ASP A 49 -18.73 -6.08 -10.23
C ASP A 49 -19.89 -5.56 -9.35
N ASP A 50 -19.64 -5.25 -8.09
CA ASP A 50 -20.60 -4.64 -7.18
C ASP A 50 -20.61 -3.12 -7.36
N LYS A 51 -21.72 -2.60 -7.91
CA LYS A 51 -21.89 -1.18 -8.20
C LYS A 51 -21.83 -0.32 -6.93
N ASN A 52 -22.37 -0.79 -5.82
CA ASN A 52 -22.36 -0.03 -4.56
C ASN A 52 -20.93 0.07 -4.01
N PHE A 53 -20.20 -1.04 -4.04
CA PHE A 53 -18.80 -1.06 -3.60
C PHE A 53 -17.90 -0.25 -4.54
N LYS A 54 -18.17 -0.28 -5.85
CA LYS A 54 -17.47 0.58 -6.84
C LYS A 54 -17.70 2.06 -6.56
N ASP A 55 -18.95 2.45 -6.32
CA ASP A 55 -19.29 3.83 -5.99
C ASP A 55 -18.65 4.25 -4.64
N ASP A 56 -18.64 3.36 -3.65
CA ASP A 56 -18.00 3.60 -2.34
C ASP A 56 -16.47 3.79 -2.47
N ILE A 57 -15.80 3.03 -3.36
CA ILE A 57 -14.36 3.21 -3.62
C ILE A 57 -14.09 4.53 -4.35
N LEU A 58 -14.92 4.89 -5.33
CA LEU A 58 -14.76 6.14 -6.07
C LEU A 58 -15.08 7.38 -5.23
N ASP A 59 -16.01 7.23 -4.27
CA ASP A 59 -16.36 8.27 -3.29
C ASP A 59 -15.42 8.28 -2.08
N ALA A 60 -14.65 7.21 -1.86
CA ALA A 60 -13.62 7.20 -0.82
C ALA A 60 -12.52 8.19 -1.20
N ASP A 61 -12.13 9.05 -0.25
CA ASP A 61 -10.95 9.90 -0.35
C ASP A 61 -9.68 9.02 -0.33
N MET A 62 -9.49 8.25 -1.39
CA MET A 62 -8.39 7.33 -1.58
C MET A 62 -7.64 7.68 -2.86
N PHE A 63 -6.31 7.69 -2.78
CA PHE A 63 -5.48 7.94 -3.95
C PHE A 63 -4.14 7.21 -3.86
N TYR A 64 -3.55 6.92 -5.02
CA TYR A 64 -2.18 6.45 -5.10
C TYR A 64 -1.24 7.65 -5.01
N ASP A 65 -0.42 7.67 -3.96
CA ASP A 65 0.58 8.72 -3.75
C ASP A 65 1.94 8.35 -4.38
N MET A 66 2.22 7.07 -4.51
CA MET A 66 3.41 6.54 -5.18
C MET A 66 3.14 5.14 -5.74
N MET A 67 3.72 4.84 -6.88
CA MET A 67 3.85 3.49 -7.44
C MET A 67 5.19 3.37 -8.12
N ALA A 68 5.88 2.25 -7.91
CA ALA A 68 7.11 1.91 -8.60
C ALA A 68 7.14 0.43 -8.98
N VAL A 69 7.71 0.14 -10.15
CA VAL A 69 7.85 -1.20 -10.68
C VAL A 69 9.32 -1.48 -10.96
N TYR A 70 9.78 -2.64 -10.53
CA TYR A 70 11.13 -3.13 -10.80
C TYR A 70 11.26 -3.58 -12.26
N TYR A 71 12.47 -3.63 -12.80
CA TYR A 71 12.72 -3.96 -14.20
C TYR A 71 12.19 -5.34 -14.64
N ASP A 72 11.94 -6.25 -13.69
CA ASP A 72 11.34 -7.57 -13.97
C ASP A 72 9.86 -7.49 -14.36
N GLY A 73 9.22 -6.33 -14.18
CA GLY A 73 7.82 -6.07 -14.53
C GLY A 73 6.80 -6.71 -13.60
N VAL A 74 7.22 -7.42 -12.54
CA VAL A 74 6.31 -8.10 -11.58
C VAL A 74 6.54 -7.69 -10.13
N THR A 75 7.78 -7.36 -9.75
CA THR A 75 8.09 -6.81 -8.43
C THR A 75 7.70 -5.33 -8.39
N SER A 76 6.91 -4.95 -7.40
CA SER A 76 6.35 -3.59 -7.33
C SER A 76 6.15 -3.13 -5.90
N MET A 77 6.00 -1.82 -5.74
CA MET A 77 5.59 -1.19 -4.49
C MET A 77 4.67 -0.02 -4.77
N ASN A 78 3.77 0.25 -3.84
CA ASN A 78 2.92 1.43 -3.90
C ASN A 78 2.63 2.01 -2.51
N VAL A 79 2.23 3.26 -2.49
CA VAL A 79 1.67 3.96 -1.34
C VAL A 79 0.28 4.44 -1.71
N VAL A 80 -0.72 3.92 -1.01
CA VAL A 80 -2.11 4.36 -1.13
C VAL A 80 -2.50 5.13 0.13
N VAL A 81 -2.99 6.33 -0.03
CA VAL A 81 -3.49 7.15 1.08
C VAL A 81 -5.01 7.06 1.12
N GLN A 82 -5.54 6.80 2.32
CA GLN A 82 -6.98 6.68 2.57
C GLN A 82 -7.41 7.67 3.65
N ASN A 83 -8.52 8.36 3.44
CA ASN A 83 -9.20 9.15 4.47
C ASN A 83 -10.25 8.27 5.16
N ILE A 84 -9.95 7.84 6.38
CA ILE A 84 -10.88 7.03 7.19
C ILE A 84 -11.89 7.87 7.97
N GLY A 85 -11.85 9.19 7.83
CA GLY A 85 -12.73 10.11 8.54
C GLY A 85 -12.32 10.35 9.99
N ALA A 86 -12.81 11.45 10.55
CA ALA A 86 -12.40 11.88 11.91
C ALA A 86 -12.85 10.91 13.01
N ALA A 87 -14.03 10.30 12.88
CA ALA A 87 -14.55 9.37 13.87
C ALA A 87 -13.71 8.10 13.96
N TYR A 88 -13.43 7.46 12.82
CA TYR A 88 -12.57 6.27 12.76
C TYR A 88 -11.10 6.63 13.06
N GLY A 89 -10.63 7.79 12.60
CA GLY A 89 -9.29 8.28 12.91
C GLY A 89 -9.01 8.46 14.41
N ALA A 90 -10.05 8.73 15.21
CA ALA A 90 -9.94 8.83 16.66
C ALA A 90 -10.06 7.48 17.39
N LEU A 91 -10.68 6.47 16.77
CA LEU A 91 -11.05 5.21 17.42
C LEU A 91 -10.18 4.02 17.01
N LEU A 92 -9.68 4.02 15.77
CA LEU A 92 -8.92 2.89 15.23
C LEU A 92 -7.42 3.15 15.33
N ASP A 93 -6.67 2.15 15.78
CA ASP A 93 -5.22 2.06 15.64
C ASP A 93 -4.84 1.13 14.46
N GLU A 94 -3.55 1.03 14.17
CA GLU A 94 -3.04 0.22 13.06
C GLU A 94 -3.35 -1.26 13.29
N GLU A 95 -3.18 -1.77 14.53
CA GLU A 95 -3.48 -3.15 14.91
C GLU A 95 -4.94 -3.52 14.59
N THR A 96 -5.90 -2.71 15.04
CA THR A 96 -7.32 -2.94 14.77
C THR A 96 -7.63 -2.90 13.27
N MET A 97 -7.02 -1.97 12.52
CA MET A 97 -7.22 -1.87 11.07
C MET A 97 -6.71 -3.10 10.35
N VAL A 98 -5.54 -3.61 10.73
CA VAL A 98 -4.95 -4.85 10.18
C VAL A 98 -5.84 -6.04 10.50
N ASP A 99 -6.28 -6.19 11.74
CA ASP A 99 -7.15 -7.30 12.17
C ASP A 99 -8.50 -7.32 11.45
N GLU A 100 -9.09 -6.15 11.18
CA GLU A 100 -10.33 -6.08 10.40
C GLU A 100 -10.07 -6.37 8.91
N THR A 101 -8.97 -5.90 8.36
CA THR A 101 -8.61 -6.15 6.96
C THR A 101 -8.33 -7.63 6.67
N ILE A 102 -7.63 -8.33 7.56
CA ILE A 102 -7.34 -9.76 7.42
C ILE A 102 -8.61 -10.61 7.28
N LYS A 103 -9.71 -10.20 7.89
CA LYS A 103 -10.98 -10.94 7.81
C LYS A 103 -11.61 -10.94 6.42
N VAL A 104 -11.33 -9.92 5.62
CA VAL A 104 -11.95 -9.70 4.30
C VAL A 104 -10.96 -9.80 3.13
N LEU A 105 -9.67 -9.58 3.38
CA LEU A 105 -8.64 -9.54 2.35
C LEU A 105 -8.53 -10.84 1.54
N PRO A 106 -8.60 -12.06 2.13
CA PRO A 106 -8.56 -13.29 1.36
C PRO A 106 -9.68 -13.39 0.34
N ASP A 107 -10.90 -12.99 0.70
CA ASP A 107 -12.04 -13.00 -0.22
C ASP A 107 -11.89 -11.98 -1.34
N GLN A 108 -11.35 -10.79 -1.03
CA GLN A 108 -11.05 -9.74 -2.02
C GLN A 108 -9.98 -10.20 -3.02
N LEU A 109 -8.91 -10.82 -2.54
CA LEU A 109 -7.85 -11.36 -3.38
C LEU A 109 -8.36 -12.52 -4.25
N ALA A 110 -9.19 -13.41 -3.69
CA ALA A 110 -9.83 -14.47 -4.45
C ALA A 110 -10.75 -13.93 -5.56
N ALA A 111 -11.50 -12.86 -5.31
CA ALA A 111 -12.29 -12.17 -6.32
C ALA A 111 -11.42 -11.55 -7.44
N ALA A 112 -10.17 -11.19 -7.14
CA ALA A 112 -9.16 -10.74 -8.10
C ALA A 112 -8.38 -11.90 -8.76
N SER A 113 -8.88 -13.14 -8.67
CA SER A 113 -8.27 -14.35 -9.23
C SER A 113 -6.91 -14.72 -8.62
N MET A 114 -6.70 -14.35 -7.37
CA MET A 114 -5.54 -14.76 -6.58
C MET A 114 -5.95 -15.89 -5.63
N ASP A 115 -5.22 -17.01 -5.67
CA ASP A 115 -5.45 -18.15 -4.77
C ASP A 115 -4.60 -17.95 -3.50
N VAL A 116 -5.25 -17.54 -2.41
CA VAL A 116 -4.59 -17.17 -1.15
C VAL A 116 -4.18 -18.43 -0.39
N GLN A 117 -2.88 -18.57 -0.14
CA GLN A 117 -2.29 -19.67 0.62
C GLN A 117 -2.17 -19.31 2.11
N SER A 118 -1.80 -18.07 2.42
CA SER A 118 -1.72 -17.55 3.78
C SER A 118 -1.98 -16.05 3.82
N CYS A 119 -2.47 -15.57 4.97
CA CYS A 119 -2.70 -14.16 5.23
C CYS A 119 -2.50 -13.94 6.74
N GLU A 120 -1.46 -13.24 7.13
CA GLU A 120 -1.00 -13.17 8.52
C GLU A 120 -0.78 -11.73 8.96
N HIS A 121 -1.18 -11.43 10.21
CA HIS A 121 -0.80 -10.20 10.88
C HIS A 121 0.69 -10.26 11.23
N VAL A 122 1.44 -9.24 10.86
CA VAL A 122 2.87 -9.10 11.16
C VAL A 122 3.16 -7.72 11.72
N THR A 123 4.25 -7.61 12.47
CA THR A 123 4.84 -6.32 12.84
C THR A 123 6.15 -6.16 12.10
N VAL A 124 6.34 -5.04 11.46
CA VAL A 124 7.54 -4.74 10.66
C VAL A 124 8.17 -3.43 11.09
N GLU A 125 9.49 -3.36 11.03
CA GLU A 125 10.20 -2.08 11.13
C GLU A 125 10.10 -1.37 9.77
N PHE A 126 9.40 -0.24 9.75
CA PHE A 126 9.21 0.57 8.56
C PHE A 126 9.61 2.02 8.86
N ALA A 127 10.53 2.56 8.06
CA ALA A 127 11.04 3.92 8.20
C ALA A 127 11.51 4.26 9.63
N GLY A 128 12.08 3.29 10.35
CA GLY A 128 12.65 3.46 11.69
C GLY A 128 11.66 3.37 12.85
N ALA A 129 10.44 2.88 12.61
CA ALA A 129 9.44 2.58 13.64
C ALA A 129 8.76 1.24 13.38
N ASP A 130 8.25 0.61 14.45
CA ASP A 130 7.44 -0.61 14.32
C ASP A 130 6.02 -0.23 13.90
N HIS A 131 5.51 -0.92 12.88
CA HIS A 131 4.16 -0.77 12.36
C HIS A 131 3.49 -2.14 12.18
N ASP A 132 2.17 -2.17 12.32
CA ASP A 132 1.38 -3.35 12.02
C ASP A 132 1.22 -3.51 10.51
N GLY A 133 1.16 -4.75 10.06
CA GLY A 133 1.04 -5.08 8.65
C GLY A 133 0.43 -6.45 8.38
N ILE A 134 0.26 -6.76 7.12
CA ILE A 134 -0.28 -8.02 6.62
C ILE A 134 0.71 -8.64 5.64
N LEU A 135 1.14 -9.85 5.93
CA LEU A 135 1.90 -10.68 4.99
C LEU A 135 0.96 -11.68 4.33
N THR A 136 0.90 -11.65 3.02
CA THR A 136 0.05 -12.54 2.21
C THR A 136 0.90 -13.33 1.23
N HIS A 137 0.67 -14.64 1.17
CA HIS A 137 1.15 -15.50 0.10
C HIS A 137 -0.03 -15.95 -0.74
N SER A 138 0.03 -15.71 -2.03
CA SER A 138 -0.98 -16.12 -3.00
C SER A 138 -0.32 -16.74 -4.23
N THR A 139 -1.11 -17.47 -5.02
CA THR A 139 -0.69 -17.91 -6.36
C THR A 139 -1.59 -17.31 -7.43
N VAL A 140 -0.97 -16.89 -8.53
CA VAL A 140 -1.66 -16.34 -9.70
C VAL A 140 -1.11 -17.05 -10.94
N ASN A 141 -2.00 -17.72 -11.68
CA ASN A 141 -1.61 -18.50 -12.89
C ASN A 141 -0.45 -19.49 -12.64
N GLY A 142 -0.37 -20.04 -11.41
CA GLY A 142 0.67 -20.99 -11.00
C GLY A 142 2.00 -20.36 -10.58
N GLY A 143 2.09 -19.06 -10.50
CA GLY A 143 3.23 -18.31 -9.96
C GLY A 143 2.94 -17.79 -8.56
N ASP A 144 3.97 -17.78 -7.70
CA ASP A 144 3.85 -17.23 -6.34
C ASP A 144 3.84 -15.70 -6.36
N VAL A 145 3.07 -15.11 -5.45
CA VAL A 145 3.03 -13.68 -5.16
C VAL A 145 3.02 -13.50 -3.64
N TYR A 146 4.06 -12.85 -3.15
CA TYR A 146 4.16 -12.44 -1.74
C TYR A 146 3.92 -10.94 -1.66
N GLN A 147 3.02 -10.54 -0.77
CA GLN A 147 2.69 -9.13 -0.55
C GLN A 147 2.81 -8.80 0.93
N LEU A 148 3.50 -7.70 1.22
CA LEU A 148 3.55 -7.12 2.54
C LEU A 148 2.86 -5.76 2.47
N GLN A 149 1.80 -5.59 3.26
CA GLN A 149 1.14 -4.31 3.47
C GLN A 149 1.50 -3.81 4.86
N THR A 150 2.02 -2.61 4.98
CA THR A 150 2.21 -1.95 6.27
C THR A 150 1.39 -0.67 6.34
N TYR A 151 0.90 -0.34 7.52
CA TYR A 151 -0.05 0.74 7.78
C TYR A 151 0.64 1.83 8.58
N VAL A 152 0.61 3.06 8.08
CA VAL A 152 1.12 4.24 8.78
C VAL A 152 -0.03 5.21 8.97
N LYS A 153 -0.53 5.32 10.20
CA LYS A 153 -1.70 6.14 10.52
C LYS A 153 -1.29 7.48 11.11
N VAL A 154 -1.82 8.56 10.54
CA VAL A 154 -1.67 9.92 11.06
C VAL A 154 -3.03 10.63 11.06
N GLY A 155 -3.58 10.82 12.25
CA GLY A 155 -4.91 11.44 12.40
C GLY A 155 -6.01 10.62 11.73
N LYS A 156 -6.72 11.23 10.78
CA LYS A 156 -7.79 10.60 9.99
C LYS A 156 -7.33 9.98 8.67
N TYR A 157 -6.04 9.98 8.42
CA TYR A 157 -5.45 9.41 7.20
C TYR A 157 -4.58 8.22 7.50
N VAL A 158 -4.55 7.29 6.58
CA VAL A 158 -3.71 6.09 6.63
C VAL A 158 -2.97 5.96 5.31
N ALA A 159 -1.65 5.85 5.37
CA ALA A 159 -0.86 5.39 4.25
C ALA A 159 -0.72 3.86 4.34
N VAL A 160 -1.19 3.17 3.32
CA VAL A 160 -0.98 1.73 3.15
C VAL A 160 0.14 1.54 2.14
N VAL A 161 1.26 1.01 2.60
CA VAL A 161 2.42 0.71 1.76
C VAL A 161 2.38 -0.77 1.42
N THR A 162 2.27 -1.09 0.14
CA THR A 162 2.24 -2.47 -0.36
C THR A 162 3.51 -2.77 -1.14
N LEU A 163 4.21 -3.82 -0.71
CA LEU A 163 5.34 -4.42 -1.40
C LEU A 163 4.89 -5.75 -1.99
N SER A 164 5.21 -6.01 -3.26
CA SER A 164 4.81 -7.23 -3.95
C SER A 164 5.98 -7.82 -4.73
N SER A 165 6.21 -9.12 -4.54
CA SER A 165 7.29 -9.85 -5.23
C SER A 165 6.92 -11.33 -5.43
N PRO A 166 7.43 -11.98 -6.48
CA PRO A 166 7.33 -13.44 -6.64
C PRO A 166 8.19 -14.21 -5.63
N LEU A 167 9.08 -13.54 -4.89
CA LEU A 167 9.96 -14.13 -3.88
C LEU A 167 9.77 -13.40 -2.55
N GLU A 168 9.49 -14.15 -1.49
CA GLU A 168 9.32 -13.61 -0.13
C GLU A 168 10.59 -12.89 0.36
N ASP A 169 11.76 -13.47 0.08
CA ASP A 169 13.06 -12.92 0.50
C ASP A 169 13.36 -11.52 -0.07
N ASN A 170 12.62 -11.06 -1.07
CA ASN A 170 12.76 -9.71 -1.63
C ASN A 170 12.08 -8.63 -0.76
N LEU A 171 11.11 -9.00 0.08
CA LEU A 171 10.31 -8.03 0.84
C LEU A 171 11.14 -7.25 1.86
N ASP A 172 12.01 -7.92 2.60
CA ASP A 172 12.88 -7.26 3.59
C ASP A 172 13.84 -6.23 2.95
N PRO A 173 14.56 -6.55 1.86
CA PRO A 173 15.34 -5.54 1.14
C PRO A 173 14.50 -4.36 0.62
N MET A 174 13.27 -4.62 0.18
CA MET A 174 12.35 -3.57 -0.29
C MET A 174 11.92 -2.65 0.85
N LEU A 175 11.68 -3.15 2.06
CA LEU A 175 11.45 -2.32 3.26
C LEU A 175 12.63 -1.38 3.52
N GLY A 176 13.85 -1.83 3.26
CA GLY A 176 15.08 -1.07 3.45
C GLY A 176 15.23 0.15 2.53
N PHE A 177 14.41 0.28 1.46
CA PHE A 177 14.39 1.49 0.63
C PHE A 177 13.67 2.66 1.30
N PHE A 178 12.84 2.38 2.31
CA PHE A 178 12.10 3.41 3.04
C PHE A 178 12.90 3.97 4.21
N TYR A 179 12.79 5.26 4.43
CA TYR A 179 13.48 5.99 5.49
C TYR A 179 12.58 7.02 6.17
N ALA A 180 12.90 7.36 7.40
CA ALA A 180 12.21 8.44 8.12
C ALA A 180 12.59 9.80 7.53
N VAL A 181 11.58 10.61 7.24
CA VAL A 181 11.76 12.02 6.90
C VAL A 181 11.78 12.82 8.20
N GLN A 182 12.84 13.59 8.42
CA GLN A 182 12.91 14.50 9.57
C GLN A 182 11.99 15.70 9.32
N ILE A 183 11.00 15.84 10.17
CA ILE A 183 10.04 16.94 10.19
C ILE A 183 10.57 18.08 11.02
#